data_b757323ce2e81d000b59987fd85cc9ce
#
_entry.id   b757323ce2e81d000b59987fd85cc9ce
#
_cell.length_a   1.000
_cell.length_b   1.000
_cell.length_c   1.000
_cell.angle_alpha   90.00
_cell.angle_beta   90.00
_cell.angle_gamma   90.00
#
_symmetry.space_group_name_H-M   'P 1'
#
loop_
_entity.id
_entity.type
_entity.pdbx_description
1 polymer ?
#
loop_
_entity_poly.entity_id
_entity_poly.type
_entity_poly.pdbx_seq_one_letter_code
_entity_poly.pdbx_strand_id
1 'polypeptide(L)'
;MPQPFPPRTDLTVIKGTLTFALWGFRPVRQEKQRQSVSLMSTLVLGFIAGVTILLGLPIGRLRSPVPTLRALLNASAIGVLLFLVWDVLSHAWAPIDSALTLVHTGKGGLGPAAGYGVLFAAGLAAGLLSMVYYESWMGRQLSRSQTPEGSQGRPGPGAMSVGELQARRPNRMATWSSARRMALLIAVGIGLHNFAEGLAIGQSAASGELSMALLLVIGFGLHNATEGFGIVAPLAGDIDPDGNMRRPSWGFLLAMGAIGGGPTFVGTLLGHQFTSEVVSVLFLTLAAGSILYVVTTLIGVAVKTRRPDLLGYGLLLGLLAGFLTDAIVTTAGA
;
A
#
# COMPACT_ATOMS: atom_id res chain seq x y z
N MET A 1 -17.94 75.66 3.76
CA MET A 1 -18.56 74.65 4.65
C MET A 1 -17.90 73.32 4.32
N PRO A 2 -17.11 72.78 5.24
CA PRO A 2 -16.46 71.45 5.02
C PRO A 2 -17.42 70.35 5.45
N GLN A 3 -17.44 69.26 4.70
CA GLN A 3 -18.23 68.07 4.92
C GLN A 3 -17.70 67.25 6.14
N PRO A 4 -18.59 66.61 6.91
CA PRO A 4 -18.18 65.85 8.12
C PRO A 4 -17.61 64.50 7.75
N PHE A 5 -16.57 64.08 8.50
CA PHE A 5 -15.92 62.75 8.44
C PHE A 5 -16.92 61.63 8.83
N PRO A 6 -16.82 60.45 8.20
CA PRO A 6 -17.57 59.28 8.62
C PRO A 6 -17.10 58.72 9.96
N PRO A 7 -17.95 58.06 10.74
CA PRO A 7 -17.65 57.58 12.08
C PRO A 7 -16.62 56.43 12.08
N ARG A 8 -15.77 56.44 13.11
CA ARG A 8 -14.82 55.35 13.41
C ARG A 8 -15.54 54.03 13.57
N THR A 9 -15.20 53.07 12.76
CA THR A 9 -15.55 51.64 12.95
C THR A 9 -14.72 51.11 14.10
N ASP A 10 -15.39 50.60 15.10
CA ASP A 10 -14.79 49.90 16.24
C ASP A 10 -13.98 48.68 15.81
N LEU A 11 -12.73 48.65 16.23
CA LEU A 11 -11.85 47.50 16.16
C LEU A 11 -12.28 46.47 17.21
N THR A 12 -13.24 45.63 16.87
CA THR A 12 -13.48 44.39 17.60
C THR A 12 -12.42 43.36 17.21
N VAL A 13 -11.54 43.09 18.14
CA VAL A 13 -10.48 42.08 18.06
C VAL A 13 -11.11 40.70 17.88
N ILE A 14 -11.07 40.15 16.66
CA ILE A 14 -11.27 38.72 16.43
C ILE A 14 -9.86 38.09 16.43
N LYS A 15 -9.46 37.59 17.60
CA LYS A 15 -8.33 36.66 17.72
C LYS A 15 -8.71 35.37 16.99
N GLY A 16 -8.05 35.06 15.89
CA GLY A 16 -8.16 33.74 15.25
C GLY A 16 -8.00 33.67 13.75
N THR A 17 -7.86 34.78 13.01
CA THR A 17 -7.86 34.70 11.55
C THR A 17 -6.82 35.61 10.88
N LEU A 18 -5.62 35.68 11.40
CA LEU A 18 -4.58 36.60 10.89
C LEU A 18 -3.46 35.93 10.10
N THR A 19 -3.58 34.66 9.72
CA THR A 19 -2.49 33.94 9.05
C THR A 19 -2.74 33.68 7.55
N PHE A 20 -3.93 33.89 7.03
CA PHE A 20 -4.24 33.57 5.62
C PHE A 20 -4.62 34.75 4.72
N ALA A 21 -4.67 35.98 5.23
CA ALA A 21 -5.05 37.16 4.46
C ALA A 21 -3.96 37.69 3.51
N LEU A 22 -2.71 37.18 3.60
CA LEU A 22 -1.59 37.69 2.78
C LEU A 22 -1.48 37.04 1.37
N TRP A 23 -2.24 35.99 1.06
CA TRP A 23 -2.13 35.28 -0.21
C TRP A 23 -3.35 35.36 -1.12
N GLY A 24 -4.32 36.22 -0.86
CA GLY A 24 -5.41 36.50 -1.82
C GLY A 24 -6.28 35.29 -2.23
N PHE A 25 -6.19 34.16 -1.55
CA PHE A 25 -7.04 32.98 -1.81
C PHE A 25 -8.42 33.21 -1.19
N ARG A 26 -9.36 33.69 -2.00
CA ARG A 26 -10.78 33.45 -1.72
C ARG A 26 -11.03 31.96 -1.83
N PRO A 27 -11.61 31.30 -0.82
CA PRO A 27 -12.09 29.94 -1.01
C PRO A 27 -13.19 29.99 -2.07
N VAL A 28 -12.88 29.56 -3.27
CA VAL A 28 -13.87 29.24 -4.28
C VAL A 28 -14.61 28.03 -3.74
N ARG A 29 -15.77 28.25 -3.12
CA ARG A 29 -16.72 27.19 -2.81
C ARG A 29 -17.28 26.70 -4.15
N GLN A 30 -16.50 25.90 -4.87
CA GLN A 30 -17.04 25.09 -5.95
C GLN A 30 -17.79 23.95 -5.28
N GLU A 31 -19.09 24.02 -5.30
CA GLU A 31 -19.98 22.89 -5.20
C GLU A 31 -19.76 22.07 -6.48
N LYS A 32 -18.60 21.40 -6.56
CA LYS A 32 -18.25 20.52 -7.66
C LYS A 32 -19.22 19.35 -7.55
N GLN A 33 -20.16 19.27 -8.47
CA GLN A 33 -21.05 18.13 -8.63
C GLN A 33 -20.14 16.90 -8.73
N ARG A 34 -20.08 16.11 -7.66
CA ARG A 34 -19.23 14.91 -7.57
C ARG A 34 -19.75 13.90 -8.59
N GLN A 35 -19.17 13.90 -9.78
CA GLN A 35 -19.47 12.90 -10.78
C GLN A 35 -18.68 11.64 -10.44
N SER A 36 -19.39 10.57 -10.11
CA SER A 36 -18.78 9.25 -9.94
C SER A 36 -18.04 8.84 -11.21
N VAL A 37 -16.83 8.34 -11.06
CA VAL A 37 -16.07 7.81 -12.18
C VAL A 37 -16.74 6.52 -12.67
N SER A 38 -16.81 6.32 -13.99
CA SER A 38 -17.43 5.12 -14.54
C SER A 38 -16.68 3.86 -14.07
N LEU A 39 -17.41 2.74 -13.90
CA LEU A 39 -16.79 1.46 -13.52
C LEU A 39 -15.63 1.09 -14.46
N MET A 40 -15.79 1.30 -15.78
CA MET A 40 -14.75 0.97 -16.74
C MET A 40 -13.49 1.81 -16.51
N SER A 41 -13.62 3.10 -16.30
CA SER A 41 -12.49 3.99 -15.99
C SER A 41 -11.82 3.59 -14.66
N THR A 42 -12.61 3.26 -13.65
CA THR A 42 -12.12 2.78 -12.35
C THR A 42 -11.33 1.48 -12.49
N LEU A 43 -11.82 0.52 -13.29
CA LEU A 43 -11.11 -0.73 -13.55
C LEU A 43 -9.79 -0.51 -14.29
N VAL A 44 -9.73 0.46 -15.21
CA VAL A 44 -8.48 0.84 -15.87
C VAL A 44 -7.48 1.40 -14.85
N LEU A 45 -7.94 2.24 -13.91
CA LEU A 45 -7.09 2.75 -12.83
C LEU A 45 -6.52 1.62 -11.97
N GLY A 46 -7.35 0.68 -11.51
CA GLY A 46 -6.91 -0.48 -10.73
C GLY A 46 -5.99 -1.41 -11.53
N PHE A 47 -6.24 -1.58 -12.83
CA PHE A 47 -5.36 -2.36 -13.70
C PHE A 47 -3.97 -1.72 -13.83
N ILE A 48 -3.91 -0.40 -14.05
CA ILE A 48 -2.64 0.35 -14.14
C ILE A 48 -1.86 0.19 -12.84
N ALA A 49 -2.48 0.40 -11.66
CA ALA A 49 -1.81 0.26 -10.38
C ALA A 49 -1.27 -1.17 -10.17
N GLY A 50 -2.06 -2.20 -10.46
CA GLY A 50 -1.66 -3.59 -10.24
C GLY A 50 -0.60 -4.09 -11.23
N VAL A 51 -0.67 -3.68 -12.51
CA VAL A 51 0.25 -4.18 -13.55
C VAL A 51 1.67 -3.64 -13.40
N THR A 52 1.86 -2.51 -12.71
CA THR A 52 3.19 -1.91 -12.51
C THR A 52 4.15 -2.82 -11.74
N ILE A 53 3.64 -3.77 -10.95
CA ILE A 53 4.47 -4.79 -10.27
C ILE A 53 5.32 -5.59 -11.28
N LEU A 54 4.83 -5.77 -12.51
CA LEU A 54 5.55 -6.48 -13.57
C LEU A 54 6.85 -5.76 -13.98
N LEU A 55 6.97 -4.45 -13.74
CA LEU A 55 8.17 -3.68 -14.06
C LEU A 55 9.37 -4.11 -13.20
N GLY A 56 9.13 -4.57 -11.97
CA GLY A 56 10.17 -5.02 -11.06
C GLY A 56 10.66 -6.45 -11.32
N LEU A 57 9.81 -7.32 -11.86
CA LEU A 57 10.09 -8.76 -11.99
C LEU A 57 11.27 -9.11 -12.90
N PRO A 58 11.54 -8.42 -14.03
CA PRO A 58 12.65 -8.75 -14.92
C PRO A 58 14.03 -8.70 -14.24
N ILE A 59 14.16 -7.92 -13.15
CA ILE A 59 15.40 -7.85 -12.37
C ILE A 59 15.82 -9.21 -11.80
N GLY A 60 14.86 -10.10 -11.53
CA GLY A 60 15.17 -11.48 -11.12
C GLY A 60 15.92 -12.30 -12.16
N ARG A 61 16.05 -11.82 -13.40
CA ARG A 61 16.79 -12.47 -14.50
C ARG A 61 18.13 -11.79 -14.84
N LEU A 62 18.44 -10.65 -14.20
CA LEU A 62 19.70 -9.94 -14.43
C LEU A 62 20.88 -10.74 -13.89
N ARG A 63 21.97 -10.75 -14.66
CA ARG A 63 23.23 -11.43 -14.30
C ARG A 63 24.08 -10.62 -13.31
N SER A 64 23.98 -9.30 -13.35
CA SER A 64 24.76 -8.41 -12.49
C SER A 64 23.90 -7.88 -11.36
N PRO A 65 24.37 -7.93 -10.11
CA PRO A 65 23.72 -7.24 -9.01
C PRO A 65 23.82 -5.73 -9.21
N VAL A 66 22.74 -5.01 -8.96
CA VAL A 66 22.69 -3.53 -8.96
C VAL A 66 22.32 -3.03 -7.56
N PRO A 67 23.18 -3.25 -6.55
CA PRO A 67 22.81 -3.07 -5.15
C PRO A 67 22.50 -1.60 -4.82
N THR A 68 23.25 -0.65 -5.38
CA THR A 68 23.05 0.78 -5.17
C THR A 68 21.70 1.24 -5.71
N LEU A 69 21.35 0.84 -6.94
CA LEU A 69 20.07 1.19 -7.54
C LEU A 69 18.90 0.58 -6.74
N ARG A 70 19.02 -0.69 -6.35
CA ARG A 70 17.99 -1.35 -5.51
C ARG A 70 17.82 -0.65 -4.17
N ALA A 71 18.92 -0.27 -3.51
CA ALA A 71 18.89 0.45 -2.25
C ALA A 71 18.21 1.83 -2.39
N LEU A 72 18.54 2.57 -3.44
CA LEU A 72 17.95 3.87 -3.74
C LEU A 72 16.45 3.75 -4.05
N LEU A 73 16.05 2.79 -4.92
CA LEU A 73 14.64 2.56 -5.26
C LEU A 73 13.83 2.12 -4.04
N ASN A 74 14.38 1.22 -3.20
CA ASN A 74 13.74 0.82 -1.95
C ASN A 74 13.54 2.01 -1.01
N ALA A 75 14.55 2.86 -0.86
CA ALA A 75 14.47 4.07 -0.03
C ALA A 75 13.46 5.09 -0.59
N SER A 76 13.40 5.25 -1.94
CA SER A 76 12.39 6.11 -2.57
C SER A 76 10.98 5.56 -2.40
N ALA A 77 10.79 4.25 -2.48
CA ALA A 77 9.51 3.61 -2.19
C ALA A 77 9.06 3.89 -0.75
N ILE A 78 9.97 3.82 0.24
CA ILE A 78 9.64 4.20 1.62
C ILE A 78 9.14 5.64 1.69
N GLY A 79 9.78 6.57 0.99
CA GLY A 79 9.37 7.98 0.96
C GLY A 79 7.98 8.17 0.36
N VAL A 80 7.68 7.55 -0.78
CA VAL A 80 6.35 7.57 -1.41
C VAL A 80 5.30 6.99 -0.47
N LEU A 81 5.57 5.83 0.13
CA LEU A 81 4.64 5.17 1.03
C LEU A 81 4.36 5.97 2.30
N LEU A 82 5.38 6.64 2.88
CA LEU A 82 5.18 7.51 4.03
C LEU A 82 4.27 8.70 3.68
N PHE A 83 4.46 9.29 2.50
CA PHE A 83 3.55 10.32 2.00
C PHE A 83 2.12 9.78 1.87
N LEU A 84 1.95 8.59 1.24
CA LEU A 84 0.64 7.97 1.07
C LEU A 84 -0.05 7.63 2.40
N VAL A 85 0.69 7.13 3.39
CA VAL A 85 0.14 6.89 4.73
C VAL A 85 -0.41 8.19 5.32
N TRP A 86 0.34 9.29 5.24
CA TRP A 86 -0.11 10.60 5.72
C TRP A 86 -1.36 11.07 4.99
N ASP A 87 -1.37 11.00 3.67
CA ASP A 87 -2.46 11.46 2.83
C ASP A 87 -3.74 10.63 3.04
N VAL A 88 -3.63 9.31 2.95
CA VAL A 88 -4.75 8.37 3.16
C VAL A 88 -5.36 8.52 4.56
N LEU A 89 -4.51 8.64 5.61
CA LEU A 89 -5.00 8.84 6.97
C LEU A 89 -5.65 10.21 7.15
N SER A 90 -5.15 11.25 6.48
CA SER A 90 -5.76 12.58 6.51
C SER A 90 -7.19 12.55 5.92
N HIS A 91 -7.37 11.87 4.79
CA HIS A 91 -8.69 11.67 4.18
C HIS A 91 -9.62 10.81 5.05
N ALA A 92 -9.10 9.73 5.64
CA ALA A 92 -9.88 8.88 6.54
C ALA A 92 -10.27 9.58 7.85
N TRP A 93 -9.51 10.61 8.27
CA TRP A 93 -9.77 11.39 9.49
C TRP A 93 -10.82 12.49 9.29
N ALA A 94 -11.05 12.94 8.06
CA ALA A 94 -11.94 14.07 7.76
C ALA A 94 -13.37 13.92 8.33
N PRO A 95 -14.04 12.75 8.32
CA PRO A 95 -15.35 12.57 8.96
C PRO A 95 -15.30 12.74 10.47
N ILE A 96 -14.19 12.33 11.13
CA ILE A 96 -14.00 12.49 12.58
C ILE A 96 -13.87 13.97 12.92
N ASP A 97 -13.04 14.69 12.18
CA ASP A 97 -12.82 16.14 12.36
C ASP A 97 -14.11 16.93 12.15
N SER A 98 -14.88 16.57 11.11
CA SER A 98 -16.20 17.15 10.84
C SER A 98 -17.17 16.91 12.01
N ALA A 99 -17.22 15.68 12.55
CA ALA A 99 -18.07 15.35 13.69
C ALA A 99 -17.64 16.09 14.97
N LEU A 100 -16.33 16.20 15.24
CA LEU A 100 -15.79 16.97 16.38
C LEU A 100 -16.10 18.46 16.25
N THR A 101 -16.04 19.02 15.05
CA THR A 101 -16.43 20.42 14.78
C THR A 101 -17.91 20.67 15.11
N LEU A 102 -18.80 19.73 14.79
CA LEU A 102 -20.21 19.81 15.16
C LEU A 102 -20.41 19.78 16.69
N VAL A 103 -19.65 18.96 17.39
CA VAL A 103 -19.66 18.94 18.87
C VAL A 103 -19.19 20.29 19.43
N HIS A 104 -18.07 20.82 18.93
CA HIS A 104 -17.50 22.09 19.37
C HIS A 104 -18.49 23.28 19.17
N THR A 105 -19.23 23.25 18.09
CA THR A 105 -20.24 24.28 17.76
C THR A 105 -21.60 24.05 18.42
N GLY A 106 -21.76 23.04 19.27
CA GLY A 106 -23.00 22.69 19.93
C GLY A 106 -24.11 22.15 19.00
N LYS A 107 -23.76 21.75 17.77
CA LYS A 107 -24.69 21.26 16.73
C LYS A 107 -24.72 19.74 16.62
N GLY A 108 -23.92 19.01 17.40
CA GLY A 108 -23.85 17.56 17.38
C GLY A 108 -23.42 16.96 18.70
N GLY A 109 -23.59 15.62 18.83
CA GLY A 109 -23.11 14.84 19.98
C GLY A 109 -21.80 14.10 19.68
N LEU A 110 -21.17 13.55 20.72
CA LEU A 110 -19.91 12.78 20.61
C LEU A 110 -20.07 11.42 19.90
N GLY A 111 -21.30 10.90 19.77
CA GLY A 111 -21.57 9.57 19.20
C GLY A 111 -20.95 9.36 17.82
N PRO A 112 -21.21 10.22 16.81
CA PRO A 112 -20.63 10.08 15.49
C PRO A 112 -19.10 10.13 15.49
N ALA A 113 -18.49 11.08 16.24
CA ALA A 113 -17.04 11.18 16.35
C ALA A 113 -16.42 9.90 16.95
N ALA A 114 -17.02 9.38 18.02
CA ALA A 114 -16.60 8.13 18.64
C ALA A 114 -16.78 6.92 17.69
N GLY A 115 -17.90 6.85 16.95
CA GLY A 115 -18.16 5.80 15.98
C GLY A 115 -17.12 5.75 14.86
N TYR A 116 -16.86 6.89 14.23
CA TYR A 116 -15.81 6.98 13.19
C TYR A 116 -14.40 6.75 13.78
N GLY A 117 -14.14 7.20 15.01
CA GLY A 117 -12.85 6.97 15.69
C GLY A 117 -12.60 5.49 15.97
N VAL A 118 -13.60 4.74 16.42
CA VAL A 118 -13.51 3.29 16.60
C VAL A 118 -13.31 2.57 15.25
N LEU A 119 -14.05 2.97 14.24
CA LEU A 119 -13.91 2.41 12.89
C LEU A 119 -12.52 2.65 12.31
N PHE A 120 -12.00 3.87 12.45
CA PHE A 120 -10.65 4.26 12.05
C PHE A 120 -9.59 3.39 12.73
N ALA A 121 -9.67 3.25 14.06
CA ALA A 121 -8.73 2.45 14.84
C ALA A 121 -8.83 0.94 14.46
N ALA A 122 -10.04 0.43 14.28
CA ALA A 122 -10.27 -0.97 13.92
C ALA A 122 -9.74 -1.28 12.51
N GLY A 123 -10.01 -0.42 11.51
CA GLY A 123 -9.50 -0.59 10.15
C GLY A 123 -7.98 -0.54 10.09
N LEU A 124 -7.36 0.45 10.76
CA LEU A 124 -5.91 0.58 10.85
C LEU A 124 -5.27 -0.65 11.52
N ALA A 125 -5.84 -1.10 12.64
CA ALA A 125 -5.37 -2.30 13.34
C ALA A 125 -5.54 -3.56 12.47
N ALA A 126 -6.67 -3.73 11.80
CA ALA A 126 -6.92 -4.87 10.93
C ALA A 126 -5.91 -4.91 9.77
N GLY A 127 -5.64 -3.77 9.11
CA GLY A 127 -4.65 -3.67 8.04
C GLY A 127 -3.24 -4.02 8.51
N LEU A 128 -2.78 -3.40 9.58
CA LEU A 128 -1.45 -3.63 10.14
C LEU A 128 -1.28 -5.07 10.67
N LEU A 129 -2.20 -5.52 11.52
CA LEU A 129 -2.06 -6.79 12.21
C LEU A 129 -2.26 -7.99 11.27
N SER A 130 -3.10 -7.87 10.24
CA SER A 130 -3.24 -8.94 9.23
C SER A 130 -1.91 -9.28 8.57
N MET A 131 -1.10 -8.26 8.26
CA MET A 131 0.24 -8.44 7.67
C MET A 131 1.23 -9.05 8.68
N VAL A 132 1.22 -8.60 9.93
CA VAL A 132 2.04 -9.15 11.01
C VAL A 132 1.73 -10.65 11.23
N TYR A 133 0.45 -11.00 11.29
CA TYR A 133 0.03 -12.40 11.44
C TYR A 133 0.40 -13.25 10.22
N TYR A 134 0.23 -12.70 9.01
CA TYR A 134 0.64 -13.37 7.78
C TYR A 134 2.15 -13.65 7.76
N GLU A 135 3.00 -12.67 8.09
CA GLU A 135 4.46 -12.86 8.15
C GLU A 135 4.85 -13.91 9.19
N SER A 136 4.24 -13.85 10.37
CA SER A 136 4.48 -14.82 11.43
C SER A 136 4.07 -16.24 11.01
N TRP A 137 2.96 -16.39 10.27
CA TRP A 137 2.52 -17.66 9.71
C TRP A 137 3.50 -18.14 8.62
N MET A 138 3.91 -17.26 7.71
CA MET A 138 4.89 -17.53 6.66
C MET A 138 6.21 -18.03 7.25
N GLY A 139 6.74 -17.34 8.28
CA GLY A 139 7.97 -17.74 8.98
C GLY A 139 7.88 -19.15 9.55
N ARG A 140 6.75 -19.51 10.18
CA ARG A 140 6.51 -20.88 10.68
C ARG A 140 6.47 -21.92 9.55
N GLN A 141 5.89 -21.60 8.39
CA GLN A 141 5.86 -22.53 7.26
C GLN A 141 7.25 -22.77 6.67
N LEU A 142 8.06 -21.72 6.55
CA LEU A 142 9.44 -21.83 6.05
C LEU A 142 10.33 -22.64 7.00
N SER A 143 10.22 -22.42 8.31
CA SER A 143 10.99 -23.17 9.33
C SER A 143 10.64 -24.67 9.32
N ARG A 144 9.37 -25.03 9.18
CA ARG A 144 8.93 -26.43 9.06
C ARG A 144 9.49 -27.11 7.80
N SER A 145 9.69 -26.37 6.71
CA SER A 145 10.24 -26.89 5.45
C SER A 145 11.76 -27.11 5.50
N GLN A 146 12.45 -26.55 6.50
CA GLN A 146 13.90 -26.65 6.68
C GLN A 146 14.33 -27.67 7.73
N THR A 147 13.39 -28.30 8.46
CA THR A 147 13.73 -29.36 9.40
C THR A 147 14.26 -30.55 8.60
N PRO A 148 15.52 -31.01 8.83
CA PRO A 148 16.04 -32.18 8.12
C PRO A 148 15.18 -33.40 8.48
N GLU A 149 14.82 -34.21 7.49
CA GLU A 149 14.24 -35.54 7.66
C GLU A 149 15.26 -36.48 8.37
N GLY A 150 15.61 -36.17 9.61
CA GLY A 150 16.60 -36.88 10.40
C GLY A 150 16.01 -37.70 11.53
N SER A 151 14.69 -37.86 11.60
CA SER A 151 14.05 -38.77 12.58
C SER A 151 13.20 -39.81 11.83
N GLN A 152 13.86 -40.62 11.04
CA GLN A 152 13.25 -41.87 10.55
C GLN A 152 13.12 -42.85 11.72
N GLY A 153 12.00 -42.76 12.45
CA GLY A 153 11.50 -43.91 13.17
C GLY A 153 11.29 -45.01 12.15
N ARG A 154 11.97 -46.17 12.35
CA ARG A 154 11.78 -47.35 11.50
C ARG A 154 10.28 -47.68 11.41
N PRO A 155 9.68 -47.71 10.20
CA PRO A 155 8.30 -48.12 10.06
C PRO A 155 8.16 -49.57 10.51
N GLY A 156 7.16 -49.85 11.33
CA GLY A 156 6.76 -51.22 11.66
C GLY A 156 6.29 -51.95 10.39
N PRO A 157 6.39 -53.29 10.34
CA PRO A 157 5.99 -54.10 9.21
C PRO A 157 4.52 -53.81 8.87
N GLY A 158 4.24 -53.31 7.65
CA GLY A 158 2.87 -53.11 7.14
C GLY A 158 2.36 -51.65 7.16
N ALA A 159 3.12 -50.69 7.74
CA ALA A 159 2.77 -49.27 7.62
C ALA A 159 3.44 -48.65 6.38
N MET A 160 2.66 -48.07 5.48
CA MET A 160 3.20 -47.25 4.39
C MET A 160 3.99 -46.09 4.99
N SER A 161 5.20 -45.87 4.53
CA SER A 161 6.03 -44.76 4.96
C SER A 161 5.34 -43.44 4.55
N VAL A 162 5.52 -42.39 5.37
CA VAL A 162 5.01 -41.04 5.02
C VAL A 162 5.54 -40.60 3.65
N GLY A 163 6.76 -41.03 3.26
CA GLY A 163 7.32 -40.81 1.95
C GLY A 163 6.55 -41.48 0.81
N GLU A 164 6.01 -42.70 0.99
CA GLU A 164 5.20 -43.37 -0.03
C GLU A 164 3.81 -42.73 -0.16
N LEU A 165 3.24 -42.22 0.95
CA LEU A 165 2.00 -41.45 0.92
C LEU A 165 2.18 -40.10 0.21
N GLN A 166 3.33 -39.44 0.38
CA GLN A 166 3.70 -38.20 -0.28
C GLN A 166 4.03 -38.42 -1.76
N ALA A 167 4.60 -39.56 -2.15
CA ALA A 167 4.90 -39.91 -3.54
C ALA A 167 3.61 -40.14 -4.38
N ARG A 168 2.50 -40.50 -3.76
CA ARG A 168 1.21 -40.70 -4.46
C ARG A 168 0.47 -39.41 -4.83
N ARG A 169 0.86 -38.27 -4.29
CA ARG A 169 0.38 -36.95 -4.71
C ARG A 169 1.58 -36.08 -5.10
N PRO A 170 1.94 -36.03 -6.38
CA PRO A 170 2.96 -35.10 -6.81
C PRO A 170 2.42 -33.69 -6.64
N ASN A 171 2.62 -33.14 -5.45
CA ASN A 171 2.39 -31.72 -5.22
C ASN A 171 3.46 -30.97 -6.02
N ARG A 172 3.08 -30.35 -7.14
CA ARG A 172 4.00 -29.59 -7.99
C ARG A 172 4.86 -28.58 -7.20
N MET A 173 4.36 -28.14 -6.05
CA MET A 173 5.10 -27.27 -5.13
C MET A 173 6.19 -28.00 -4.35
N ALA A 174 6.11 -29.33 -4.16
CA ALA A 174 7.15 -30.12 -3.48
C ALA A 174 8.46 -30.16 -4.30
N THR A 175 8.38 -29.95 -5.62
CA THR A 175 9.55 -29.91 -6.52
C THR A 175 10.17 -28.50 -6.63
N TRP A 176 9.58 -27.49 -5.99
CA TRP A 176 10.10 -26.12 -6.02
C TRP A 176 11.24 -25.96 -5.02
N SER A 177 12.27 -25.21 -5.41
CA SER A 177 13.31 -24.78 -4.49
C SER A 177 12.74 -23.92 -3.35
N SER A 178 13.44 -23.84 -2.23
CA SER A 178 13.07 -22.97 -1.11
C SER A 178 12.93 -21.50 -1.56
N ALA A 179 13.79 -21.05 -2.47
CA ALA A 179 13.76 -19.73 -3.06
C ALA A 179 12.43 -19.44 -3.80
N ARG A 180 11.95 -20.40 -4.60
CA ARG A 180 10.66 -20.25 -5.33
C ARG A 180 9.47 -20.27 -4.40
N ARG A 181 9.48 -21.12 -3.36
CA ARG A 181 8.43 -21.12 -2.34
C ARG A 181 8.38 -19.80 -1.58
N MET A 182 9.55 -19.25 -1.24
CA MET A 182 9.64 -17.94 -0.58
C MET A 182 9.13 -16.83 -1.48
N ALA A 183 9.48 -16.82 -2.77
CA ALA A 183 8.95 -15.86 -3.74
C ALA A 183 7.42 -15.91 -3.84
N LEU A 184 6.81 -17.11 -3.83
CA LEU A 184 5.35 -17.26 -3.81
C LEU A 184 4.74 -16.68 -2.52
N LEU A 185 5.31 -16.98 -1.35
CA LEU A 185 4.79 -16.48 -0.08
C LEU A 185 4.86 -14.95 -0.01
N ILE A 186 5.94 -14.36 -0.52
CA ILE A 186 6.08 -12.91 -0.62
C ILE A 186 5.04 -12.35 -1.60
N ALA A 187 4.86 -12.96 -2.77
CA ALA A 187 3.84 -12.52 -3.74
C ALA A 187 2.42 -12.56 -3.17
N VAL A 188 2.08 -13.58 -2.37
CA VAL A 188 0.77 -13.66 -1.69
C VAL A 188 0.63 -12.56 -0.64
N GLY A 189 1.68 -12.29 0.16
CA GLY A 189 1.65 -11.20 1.15
C GLY A 189 1.45 -9.83 0.50
N ILE A 190 2.21 -9.57 -0.56
CA ILE A 190 2.05 -8.39 -1.40
C ILE A 190 0.62 -8.29 -1.96
N GLY A 191 0.07 -9.39 -2.48
CA GLY A 191 -1.29 -9.40 -3.00
C GLY A 191 -2.36 -9.07 -1.96
N LEU A 192 -2.16 -9.47 -0.69
CA LEU A 192 -3.11 -9.16 0.38
C LEU A 192 -3.20 -7.67 0.67
N HIS A 193 -2.07 -6.95 0.76
CA HIS A 193 -2.15 -5.50 0.98
C HIS A 193 -2.55 -4.75 -0.28
N ASN A 194 -2.12 -5.17 -1.45
CA ASN A 194 -2.55 -4.62 -2.74
C ASN A 194 -4.06 -4.75 -2.96
N PHE A 195 -4.70 -5.78 -2.41
CA PHE A 195 -6.15 -5.88 -2.39
C PHE A 195 -6.81 -4.73 -1.59
N ALA A 196 -6.27 -4.39 -0.41
CA ALA A 196 -6.76 -3.28 0.40
C ALA A 196 -6.57 -1.91 -0.31
N GLU A 197 -5.45 -1.74 -0.99
CA GLU A 197 -5.18 -0.56 -1.83
C GLU A 197 -6.18 -0.45 -2.98
N GLY A 198 -6.47 -1.57 -3.65
CA GLY A 198 -7.50 -1.63 -4.69
C GLY A 198 -8.87 -1.23 -4.16
N LEU A 199 -9.28 -1.68 -2.96
CA LEU A 199 -10.53 -1.26 -2.32
C LEU A 199 -10.58 0.27 -2.16
N ALA A 200 -9.49 0.89 -1.72
CA ALA A 200 -9.40 2.34 -1.57
C ALA A 200 -9.51 3.08 -2.92
N ILE A 201 -8.81 2.63 -3.96
CA ILE A 201 -8.91 3.19 -5.32
C ILE A 201 -10.36 3.13 -5.82
N GLY A 202 -10.96 1.94 -5.75
CA GLY A 202 -12.32 1.70 -6.26
C GLY A 202 -13.35 2.56 -5.57
N GLN A 203 -13.31 2.63 -4.26
CA GLN A 203 -14.24 3.39 -3.45
C GLN A 203 -14.06 4.91 -3.67
N SER A 204 -12.83 5.42 -3.69
CA SER A 204 -12.57 6.84 -3.95
C SER A 204 -13.09 7.28 -5.32
N ALA A 205 -12.88 6.47 -6.36
CA ALA A 205 -13.39 6.73 -7.70
C ALA A 205 -14.93 6.72 -7.74
N ALA A 206 -15.57 5.74 -7.07
CA ALA A 206 -17.04 5.64 -7.01
C ALA A 206 -17.67 6.81 -6.26
N SER A 207 -17.00 7.33 -5.24
CA SER A 207 -17.45 8.49 -4.45
C SER A 207 -17.20 9.83 -5.15
N GLY A 208 -16.62 9.83 -6.35
CA GLY A 208 -16.28 11.05 -7.08
C GLY A 208 -15.04 11.78 -6.56
N GLU A 209 -14.24 11.12 -5.73
CA GLU A 209 -12.96 11.61 -5.23
C GLU A 209 -11.84 11.28 -6.25
N LEU A 210 -11.94 11.86 -7.45
CA LEU A 210 -11.04 11.52 -8.55
C LEU A 210 -9.58 11.86 -8.24
N SER A 211 -9.32 13.00 -7.57
CA SER A 211 -7.97 13.41 -7.13
C SER A 211 -7.34 12.34 -6.25
N MET A 212 -8.09 11.86 -5.25
CA MET A 212 -7.65 10.80 -4.36
C MET A 212 -7.41 9.50 -5.12
N ALA A 213 -8.35 9.08 -5.99
CA ALA A 213 -8.19 7.87 -6.78
C ALA A 213 -6.94 7.92 -7.66
N LEU A 214 -6.66 9.05 -8.34
CA LEU A 214 -5.46 9.23 -9.16
C LEU A 214 -4.17 9.24 -8.34
N LEU A 215 -4.18 9.92 -7.20
CA LEU A 215 -3.04 9.95 -6.29
C LEU A 215 -2.68 8.54 -5.81
N LEU A 216 -3.70 7.76 -5.40
CA LEU A 216 -3.53 6.36 -5.01
C LEU A 216 -2.95 5.52 -6.16
N VAL A 217 -3.47 5.66 -7.38
CA VAL A 217 -2.99 4.88 -8.54
C VAL A 217 -1.53 5.21 -8.86
N ILE A 218 -1.15 6.48 -8.83
CA ILE A 218 0.23 6.89 -9.12
C ILE A 218 1.16 6.41 -7.99
N GLY A 219 0.79 6.67 -6.74
CA GLY A 219 1.58 6.28 -5.59
C GLY A 219 1.74 4.76 -5.47
N PHE A 220 0.65 4.02 -5.57
CA PHE A 220 0.68 2.55 -5.54
C PHE A 220 1.40 1.98 -6.77
N GLY A 221 1.21 2.54 -7.95
CA GLY A 221 1.94 2.14 -9.14
C GLY A 221 3.46 2.30 -9.00
N LEU A 222 3.93 3.37 -8.36
CA LEU A 222 5.36 3.61 -8.14
C LEU A 222 5.97 2.59 -7.17
N HIS A 223 5.32 2.30 -6.05
CA HIS A 223 5.89 1.34 -5.10
C HIS A 223 5.66 -0.12 -5.53
N ASN A 224 4.56 -0.47 -6.19
CA ASN A 224 4.33 -1.81 -6.74
C ASN A 224 5.45 -2.22 -7.70
N ALA A 225 5.97 -1.27 -8.50
CA ALA A 225 7.14 -1.54 -9.33
C ALA A 225 8.36 -1.96 -8.48
N THR A 226 8.54 -1.40 -7.28
CA THR A 226 9.62 -1.80 -6.37
C THR A 226 9.33 -3.11 -5.64
N GLU A 227 8.08 -3.44 -5.38
CA GLU A 227 7.66 -4.71 -4.78
C GLU A 227 7.94 -5.92 -5.69
N GLY A 228 7.83 -5.70 -7.01
CA GLY A 228 8.27 -6.70 -7.98
C GLY A 228 9.73 -7.16 -7.73
N PHE A 229 10.62 -6.26 -7.25
CA PHE A 229 11.98 -6.62 -6.84
C PHE A 229 11.97 -7.48 -5.58
N GLY A 230 11.09 -7.18 -4.62
CA GLY A 230 10.91 -7.95 -3.39
C GLY A 230 10.53 -9.41 -3.67
N ILE A 231 9.59 -9.63 -4.59
CA ILE A 231 9.15 -10.97 -5.01
C ILE A 231 10.31 -11.79 -5.58
N VAL A 232 11.16 -11.18 -6.40
CA VAL A 232 12.25 -11.90 -7.08
C VAL A 232 13.55 -11.94 -6.29
N ALA A 233 13.66 -11.21 -5.19
CA ALA A 233 14.88 -11.15 -4.38
C ALA A 233 15.37 -12.53 -3.90
N PRO A 234 14.52 -13.46 -3.41
CA PRO A 234 14.95 -14.79 -3.01
C PRO A 234 15.55 -15.61 -4.15
N LEU A 235 15.12 -15.34 -5.40
CA LEU A 235 15.56 -16.11 -6.58
C LEU A 235 17.02 -15.84 -6.95
N ALA A 236 17.63 -14.77 -6.43
CA ALA A 236 19.04 -14.49 -6.63
C ALA A 236 19.93 -15.56 -5.96
N GLY A 237 19.41 -16.30 -4.98
CA GLY A 237 20.09 -17.42 -4.32
C GLY A 237 19.61 -18.80 -4.79
N ASP A 238 18.81 -18.89 -5.86
CA ASP A 238 18.32 -20.17 -6.38
C ASP A 238 19.40 -20.84 -7.24
N ILE A 239 20.16 -21.74 -6.61
CA ILE A 239 21.28 -22.46 -7.21
C ILE A 239 20.85 -23.93 -7.44
N ASP A 240 21.21 -24.49 -8.61
CA ASP A 240 20.98 -25.90 -8.90
C ASP A 240 22.05 -26.81 -8.23
N PRO A 241 21.88 -28.15 -8.22
CA PRO A 241 22.86 -29.06 -7.66
C PRO A 241 24.25 -28.98 -8.32
N ASP A 242 24.32 -28.48 -9.54
CA ASP A 242 25.56 -28.30 -10.30
C ASP A 242 26.25 -26.97 -10.02
N GLY A 243 25.71 -26.16 -9.09
CA GLY A 243 26.27 -24.88 -8.69
C GLY A 243 25.90 -23.71 -9.61
N ASN A 244 25.00 -23.90 -10.59
CA ASN A 244 24.59 -22.84 -11.50
C ASN A 244 23.35 -22.10 -10.99
N MET A 245 23.30 -20.80 -11.25
CA MET A 245 22.13 -19.98 -10.91
C MET A 245 20.91 -20.38 -11.77
N ARG A 246 19.85 -20.81 -11.13
CA ARG A 246 18.55 -21.09 -11.77
C ARG A 246 17.83 -19.81 -12.15
N ARG A 247 17.69 -19.56 -13.42
CA ARG A 247 16.89 -18.41 -13.90
C ARG A 247 15.41 -18.75 -13.83
N PRO A 248 14.58 -17.87 -13.21
CA PRO A 248 13.14 -18.06 -13.24
C PRO A 248 12.62 -17.95 -14.69
N SER A 249 11.66 -18.79 -15.05
CA SER A 249 10.95 -18.66 -16.33
C SER A 249 10.06 -17.42 -16.33
N TRP A 250 9.79 -16.88 -17.50
CA TRP A 250 8.84 -15.78 -17.64
C TRP A 250 7.44 -16.14 -17.15
N GLY A 251 6.99 -17.37 -17.42
CA GLY A 251 5.70 -17.86 -16.90
C GLY A 251 5.63 -17.85 -15.37
N PHE A 252 6.73 -18.22 -14.68
CA PHE A 252 6.82 -18.13 -13.22
C PHE A 252 6.75 -16.67 -12.75
N LEU A 253 7.50 -15.78 -13.38
CA LEU A 253 7.49 -14.35 -13.02
C LEU A 253 6.11 -13.72 -13.22
N LEU A 254 5.47 -13.99 -14.38
CA LEU A 254 4.13 -13.50 -14.66
C LEU A 254 3.09 -14.04 -13.67
N ALA A 255 3.21 -15.33 -13.28
CA ALA A 255 2.33 -15.89 -12.24
C ALA A 255 2.52 -15.19 -10.90
N MET A 256 3.77 -14.92 -10.48
CA MET A 256 4.06 -14.18 -9.25
C MET A 256 3.52 -12.74 -9.33
N GLY A 257 3.68 -12.08 -10.47
CA GLY A 257 3.12 -10.74 -10.70
C GLY A 257 1.60 -10.71 -10.68
N ALA A 258 0.94 -11.73 -11.24
CA ALA A 258 -0.52 -11.86 -11.19
C ALA A 258 -1.03 -12.09 -9.76
N ILE A 259 -0.29 -12.86 -8.96
CA ILE A 259 -0.62 -13.09 -7.53
C ILE A 259 -0.41 -11.81 -6.72
N GLY A 260 0.68 -11.08 -6.96
CA GLY A 260 0.98 -9.84 -6.23
C GLY A 260 0.12 -8.65 -6.68
N GLY A 261 0.00 -8.40 -7.98
CA GLY A 261 -0.67 -7.22 -8.53
C GLY A 261 -2.15 -7.42 -8.91
N GLY A 262 -2.56 -8.66 -9.23
CA GLY A 262 -3.96 -8.96 -9.59
C GLY A 262 -4.99 -8.58 -8.52
N PRO A 263 -4.72 -8.80 -7.23
CA PRO A 263 -5.62 -8.40 -6.15
C PRO A 263 -5.96 -6.91 -6.12
N THR A 264 -5.08 -6.01 -6.58
CA THR A 264 -5.40 -4.57 -6.74
C THR A 264 -6.60 -4.38 -7.67
N PHE A 265 -6.62 -5.06 -8.81
CA PHE A 265 -7.74 -4.99 -9.75
C PHE A 265 -9.04 -5.53 -9.14
N VAL A 266 -8.96 -6.67 -8.44
CA VAL A 266 -10.12 -7.27 -7.77
C VAL A 266 -10.64 -6.36 -6.64
N GLY A 267 -9.74 -5.79 -5.85
CA GLY A 267 -10.05 -4.81 -4.82
C GLY A 267 -10.74 -3.57 -5.42
N THR A 268 -10.22 -3.06 -6.52
CA THR A 268 -10.81 -1.89 -7.23
C THR A 268 -12.22 -2.18 -7.72
N LEU A 269 -12.47 -3.37 -8.29
CA LEU A 269 -13.81 -3.80 -8.69
C LEU A 269 -14.77 -3.84 -7.50
N LEU A 270 -14.35 -4.42 -6.39
CA LEU A 270 -15.18 -4.53 -5.19
C LEU A 270 -15.36 -3.18 -4.53
N GLY A 271 -14.30 -2.40 -4.37
CA GLY A 271 -14.34 -1.06 -3.77
C GLY A 271 -15.30 -0.11 -4.49
N HIS A 272 -15.38 -0.21 -5.81
CA HIS A 272 -16.29 0.62 -6.63
C HIS A 272 -17.79 0.40 -6.32
N GLN A 273 -18.14 -0.70 -5.68
CA GLN A 273 -19.54 -0.98 -5.30
C GLN A 273 -20.00 -0.16 -4.08
N PHE A 274 -19.09 0.53 -3.41
CA PHE A 274 -19.35 1.24 -2.16
C PHE A 274 -19.07 2.74 -2.30
N THR A 275 -20.05 3.56 -1.86
CA THR A 275 -19.94 5.03 -1.86
C THR A 275 -20.19 5.63 -0.47
N SER A 276 -20.36 4.76 0.54
CA SER A 276 -20.62 5.17 1.92
C SER A 276 -19.34 5.71 2.58
N GLU A 277 -19.47 6.84 3.29
CA GLU A 277 -18.38 7.44 4.07
C GLU A 277 -17.81 6.48 5.13
N VAL A 278 -18.68 5.66 5.76
CA VAL A 278 -18.26 4.62 6.72
C VAL A 278 -17.34 3.61 6.05
N VAL A 279 -17.70 3.16 4.84
CA VAL A 279 -16.88 2.20 4.08
C VAL A 279 -15.60 2.87 3.58
N SER A 280 -15.64 4.16 3.24
CA SER A 280 -14.45 4.94 2.88
C SER A 280 -13.42 4.93 4.03
N VAL A 281 -13.85 5.31 5.22
CA VAL A 281 -12.97 5.29 6.42
C VAL A 281 -12.37 3.89 6.63
N LEU A 282 -13.19 2.83 6.52
CA LEU A 282 -12.71 1.46 6.70
C LEU A 282 -11.66 1.07 5.65
N PHE A 283 -11.91 1.33 4.36
CA PHE A 283 -11.00 0.90 3.30
C PHE A 283 -9.70 1.70 3.29
N LEU A 284 -9.78 3.02 3.50
CA LEU A 284 -8.61 3.87 3.61
C LEU A 284 -7.74 3.48 4.80
N THR A 285 -8.33 3.24 5.97
CA THR A 285 -7.56 2.84 7.16
C THR A 285 -7.00 1.43 7.06
N LEU A 286 -7.72 0.50 6.41
CA LEU A 286 -7.22 -0.84 6.10
C LEU A 286 -5.98 -0.76 5.19
N ALA A 287 -6.05 0.04 4.12
CA ALA A 287 -4.93 0.28 3.23
C ALA A 287 -3.75 0.94 3.97
N ALA A 288 -3.99 2.03 4.73
CA ALA A 288 -2.95 2.70 5.50
C ALA A 288 -2.26 1.76 6.51
N GLY A 289 -3.03 0.90 7.18
CA GLY A 289 -2.48 -0.09 8.11
C GLY A 289 -1.57 -1.10 7.43
N SER A 290 -1.96 -1.61 6.26
CA SER A 290 -1.13 -2.53 5.48
C SER A 290 0.14 -1.84 4.93
N ILE A 291 0.02 -0.59 4.45
CA ILE A 291 1.15 0.20 3.98
C ILE A 291 2.15 0.47 5.11
N LEU A 292 1.67 0.81 6.31
CA LEU A 292 2.54 0.99 7.49
C LEU A 292 3.40 -0.25 7.76
N TYR A 293 2.81 -1.44 7.63
CA TYR A 293 3.57 -2.68 7.74
C TYR A 293 4.65 -2.79 6.66
N VAL A 294 4.31 -2.52 5.40
CA VAL A 294 5.26 -2.54 4.28
C VAL A 294 6.41 -1.56 4.51
N VAL A 295 6.11 -0.33 4.96
CA VAL A 295 7.12 0.69 5.33
C VAL A 295 8.11 0.14 6.37
N THR A 296 7.61 -0.49 7.45
CA THR A 296 8.49 -1.06 8.49
C THR A 296 9.39 -2.17 7.93
N THR A 297 8.87 -3.01 7.05
CA THR A 297 9.61 -4.08 6.39
C THR A 297 10.70 -3.52 5.47
N LEU A 298 10.36 -2.52 4.64
CA LEU A 298 11.31 -1.88 3.72
C LEU A 298 12.42 -1.12 4.48
N ILE A 299 12.09 -0.46 5.60
CA ILE A 299 13.08 0.16 6.49
C ILE A 299 14.03 -0.92 7.03
N GLY A 300 13.51 -2.06 7.47
CA GLY A 300 14.32 -3.20 7.93
C GLY A 300 15.30 -3.70 6.86
N VAL A 301 14.88 -3.71 5.60
CA VAL A 301 15.76 -4.04 4.45
C VAL A 301 16.80 -2.93 4.22
N ALA A 302 16.37 -1.67 4.23
CA ALA A 302 17.26 -0.52 3.99
C ALA A 302 18.38 -0.43 5.02
N VAL A 303 18.09 -0.61 6.31
CA VAL A 303 19.08 -0.57 7.40
C VAL A 303 20.16 -1.66 7.22
N LYS A 304 19.80 -2.85 6.73
CA LYS A 304 20.75 -3.94 6.48
C LYS A 304 21.78 -3.60 5.39
N THR A 305 21.50 -2.65 4.50
CA THR A 305 22.44 -2.24 3.45
C THR A 305 23.61 -1.43 4.00
N ARG A 306 23.52 -0.89 5.22
CA ARG A 306 24.52 -0.02 5.87
C ARG A 306 24.90 1.21 5.03
N ARG A 307 23.94 1.74 4.23
CA ARG A 307 24.11 2.89 3.36
C ARG A 307 23.09 3.99 3.76
N PRO A 308 23.33 4.70 4.89
CA PRO A 308 22.41 5.75 5.37
C PRO A 308 22.28 6.92 4.40
N ASP A 309 23.30 7.19 3.59
CA ASP A 309 23.29 8.16 2.50
C ASP A 309 22.19 7.84 1.48
N LEU A 310 22.15 6.61 0.97
CA LEU A 310 21.14 6.18 0.00
C LEU A 310 19.73 6.15 0.61
N LEU A 311 19.63 5.77 1.90
CA LEU A 311 18.37 5.82 2.61
C LEU A 311 17.85 7.27 2.71
N GLY A 312 18.70 8.21 3.13
CA GLY A 312 18.32 9.62 3.25
C GLY A 312 17.90 10.25 1.91
N TYR A 313 18.74 10.09 0.88
CA TYR A 313 18.43 10.64 -0.45
C TYR A 313 17.19 10.01 -1.08
N GLY A 314 17.07 8.68 -1.01
CA GLY A 314 15.91 7.99 -1.55
C GLY A 314 14.62 8.38 -0.85
N LEU A 315 14.62 8.42 0.49
CA LEU A 315 13.46 8.82 1.28
C LEU A 315 13.02 10.26 0.93
N LEU A 316 13.97 11.19 0.81
CA LEU A 316 13.68 12.56 0.40
C LEU A 316 13.07 12.61 -1.00
N LEU A 317 13.68 11.91 -1.97
CA LEU A 317 13.18 11.84 -3.34
C LEU A 317 11.75 11.27 -3.39
N GLY A 318 11.48 10.22 -2.63
CA GLY A 318 10.16 9.60 -2.56
C GLY A 318 9.10 10.53 -1.96
N LEU A 319 9.40 11.18 -0.84
CA LEU A 319 8.52 12.18 -0.23
C LEU A 319 8.21 13.33 -1.20
N LEU A 320 9.25 13.89 -1.83
CA LEU A 320 9.06 14.98 -2.80
C LEU A 320 8.26 14.54 -4.02
N ALA A 321 8.46 13.30 -4.49
CA ALA A 321 7.66 12.75 -5.58
C ALA A 321 6.19 12.62 -5.19
N GLY A 322 5.88 12.19 -3.97
CA GLY A 322 4.52 12.13 -3.44
C GLY A 322 3.85 13.51 -3.42
N PHE A 323 4.48 14.50 -2.79
CA PHE A 323 3.95 15.88 -2.73
C PHE A 323 3.84 16.52 -4.12
N LEU A 324 4.78 16.26 -5.03
CA LEU A 324 4.71 16.77 -6.39
C LEU A 324 3.54 16.14 -7.16
N THR A 325 3.30 14.84 -6.98
CA THR A 325 2.16 14.14 -7.58
C THR A 325 0.85 14.73 -7.09
N ASP A 326 0.69 14.93 -5.79
CA ASP A 326 -0.49 15.57 -5.20
C ASP A 326 -0.71 16.97 -5.77
N ALA A 327 0.34 17.80 -5.82
CA ALA A 327 0.25 19.14 -6.37
C ALA A 327 -0.17 19.14 -7.86
N ILE A 328 0.35 18.21 -8.66
CA ILE A 328 -0.04 18.07 -10.08
C ILE A 328 -1.49 17.62 -10.22
N VAL A 329 -1.91 16.59 -9.48
CA VAL A 329 -3.28 16.06 -9.52
C VAL A 329 -4.28 17.13 -9.08
N THR A 330 -4.00 17.82 -7.98
CA THR A 330 -4.84 18.91 -7.47
C THR A 330 -4.94 20.08 -8.46
N THR A 331 -3.82 20.49 -9.08
CA THR A 331 -3.83 21.59 -10.07
C THR A 331 -4.49 21.21 -11.39
N ALA A 332 -4.44 19.94 -11.77
CA ALA A 332 -5.18 19.42 -12.93
C ALA A 332 -6.70 19.42 -12.72
N GLY A 333 -7.17 19.71 -11.51
CA GLY A 333 -8.61 19.79 -11.19
C GLY A 333 -9.26 18.41 -11.07
N ALA A 334 -8.45 17.35 -10.87
CA ALA A 334 -8.95 16.01 -10.60
C ALA A 334 -9.51 15.92 -9.18
#